data_9199f9df3a321582bd701e4c938c9f8c
#
_entry.id   9199f9df3a321582bd701e4c938c9f8c
#
_cell.length_a   1.000
_cell.length_b   1.000
_cell.length_c   1.000
_cell.angle_alpha   90.00
_cell.angle_beta   90.00
_cell.angle_gamma   90.00
#
_symmetry.space_group_name_H-M   'P 1'
#
loop_
_entity.id
_entity.type
_entity.pdbx_description
1 polymer ?
#
loop_
_entity_poly.entity_id
_entity_poly.type
_entity_poly.pdbx_seq_one_letter_code
_entity_poly.pdbx_strand_id
1 'polypeptide(L)'
;MKAPSWDHYRNWQFIVLHTKEEKENAFTYAKQVVNKFNIGKYENKKLNWAQEMYAYAMPRQYTMLTECPYVIIPLFKCSKLNAEWVSKLNPLTTVWCVVENIMLSAINEELGYSLRIPLNREHDVVLDKLGVPKGWMTPCFIGIGYPKEDERVLEQYDSTPDGHIHEGKW
;
A
#
# COMPACT_ATOMS: atom_id res chain seq x y z
N MET A 1 10.08 -10.11 13.84
CA MET A 1 9.04 -9.08 13.69
C MET A 1 8.84 -8.35 15.02
N LYS A 2 9.19 -7.05 15.06
CA LYS A 2 9.20 -6.24 16.30
C LYS A 2 8.22 -5.06 16.27
N ALA A 3 7.32 -5.00 15.27
CA ALA A 3 6.30 -3.96 15.23
C ALA A 3 5.42 -4.03 16.49
N PRO A 4 5.00 -2.88 17.04
CA PRO A 4 4.03 -2.87 18.12
C PRO A 4 2.69 -3.46 17.63
N SER A 5 1.97 -4.11 18.53
CA SER A 5 0.64 -4.64 18.20
C SER A 5 -0.32 -4.42 19.35
N TRP A 6 -1.59 -4.18 19.01
CA TRP A 6 -2.66 -4.07 19.99
C TRP A 6 -2.70 -5.30 20.87
N ASP A 7 -2.70 -5.09 22.18
CA ASP A 7 -2.68 -6.13 23.24
C ASP A 7 -1.61 -7.22 23.02
N HIS A 8 -0.54 -6.91 22.30
CA HIS A 8 0.54 -7.83 21.95
C HIS A 8 0.11 -9.10 21.20
N TYR A 9 -1.09 -9.15 20.61
CA TYR A 9 -1.64 -10.33 19.95
C TYR A 9 -0.88 -10.74 18.69
N ARG A 10 -0.18 -9.81 18.02
CA ARG A 10 0.57 -10.06 16.78
C ARG A 10 -0.27 -10.80 15.72
N ASN A 11 -1.54 -10.43 15.59
CA ASN A 11 -2.52 -11.02 14.69
C ASN A 11 -2.32 -10.52 13.25
N TRP A 12 -1.12 -10.75 12.71
CA TRP A 12 -0.80 -10.50 11.31
C TRP A 12 -0.31 -11.78 10.64
N GLN A 13 -0.56 -11.85 9.34
CA GLN A 13 -0.04 -12.88 8.45
C GLN A 13 0.47 -12.18 7.18
N PHE A 14 1.18 -12.91 6.34
CA PHE A 14 1.69 -12.38 5.09
C PHE A 14 1.48 -13.40 3.98
N ILE A 15 1.02 -12.92 2.82
CA ILE A 15 1.13 -13.67 1.57
C ILE A 15 2.26 -13.02 0.78
N VAL A 16 3.15 -13.83 0.22
CA VAL A 16 4.22 -13.38 -0.64
C VAL A 16 4.02 -14.00 -2.01
N LEU A 17 3.85 -13.15 -3.03
CA LEU A 17 3.74 -13.55 -4.42
C LEU A 17 5.08 -13.26 -5.11
N HIS A 18 5.60 -14.24 -5.86
CA HIS A 18 6.90 -14.09 -6.52
C HIS A 18 6.84 -14.46 -8.02
N THR A 19 5.95 -15.34 -8.45
CA THR A 19 5.81 -15.64 -9.87
C THR A 19 4.92 -14.61 -10.59
N LYS A 20 5.17 -14.42 -11.87
CA LYS A 20 4.36 -13.53 -12.69
C LYS A 20 2.90 -14.00 -12.73
N GLU A 21 2.69 -15.31 -12.84
CA GLU A 21 1.36 -15.92 -12.91
C GLU A 21 0.54 -15.65 -11.64
N GLU A 22 1.13 -15.86 -10.44
CA GLU A 22 0.49 -15.55 -9.17
C GLU A 22 0.05 -14.09 -9.10
N LYS A 23 0.95 -13.17 -9.46
CA LYS A 23 0.68 -11.73 -9.43
C LYS A 23 -0.39 -11.32 -10.44
N GLU A 24 -0.29 -11.77 -11.67
CA GLU A 24 -1.29 -11.48 -12.72
C GLU A 24 -2.68 -12.04 -12.36
N ASN A 25 -2.74 -13.23 -11.78
CA ASN A 25 -3.99 -13.81 -11.29
C ASN A 25 -4.58 -12.99 -10.14
N ALA A 26 -3.79 -12.65 -9.13
CA ALA A 26 -4.24 -11.88 -7.97
C ALA A 26 -4.76 -10.50 -8.37
N PHE A 27 -4.05 -9.78 -9.24
CA PHE A 27 -4.29 -8.36 -9.54
C PHE A 27 -5.12 -8.08 -10.79
N THR A 28 -5.93 -9.01 -11.26
CA THR A 28 -6.82 -8.82 -12.45
C THR A 28 -7.77 -7.63 -12.28
N TYR A 29 -8.27 -7.37 -11.07
CA TYR A 29 -9.13 -6.21 -10.80
C TYR A 29 -8.34 -4.90 -10.83
N ALA A 30 -7.12 -4.88 -10.30
CA ALA A 30 -6.23 -3.73 -10.41
C ALA A 30 -5.99 -3.34 -11.88
N LYS A 31 -5.79 -4.32 -12.75
CA LYS A 31 -5.68 -4.10 -14.21
C LYS A 31 -6.90 -3.39 -14.77
N GLN A 32 -8.10 -3.82 -14.38
CA GLN A 32 -9.35 -3.20 -14.83
C GLN A 32 -9.48 -1.75 -14.34
N VAL A 33 -9.08 -1.47 -13.09
CA VAL A 33 -9.11 -0.11 -12.53
C VAL A 33 -8.15 0.80 -13.27
N VAL A 34 -6.92 0.34 -13.49
CA VAL A 34 -5.88 1.07 -14.23
C VAL A 34 -6.33 1.37 -15.66
N ASN A 35 -6.87 0.38 -16.36
CA ASN A 35 -7.34 0.54 -17.75
C ASN A 35 -8.51 1.54 -17.89
N LYS A 36 -9.30 1.72 -16.82
CA LYS A 36 -10.39 2.71 -16.79
C LYS A 36 -9.94 4.10 -16.35
N PHE A 37 -8.69 4.24 -15.93
CA PHE A 37 -8.16 5.53 -15.47
C PHE A 37 -8.00 6.49 -16.65
N ASN A 38 -8.72 7.60 -16.59
CA ASN A 38 -8.66 8.63 -17.61
C ASN A 38 -7.51 9.62 -17.30
N ILE A 39 -6.34 9.36 -17.90
CA ILE A 39 -5.19 10.26 -17.79
C ILE A 39 -5.43 11.61 -18.47
N GLY A 40 -6.27 11.68 -19.49
CA GLY A 40 -6.56 12.92 -20.24
C GLY A 40 -7.10 14.05 -19.36
N LYS A 41 -7.68 13.74 -18.21
CA LYS A 41 -8.11 14.77 -17.26
C LYS A 41 -6.95 15.61 -16.69
N TYR A 42 -5.72 15.13 -16.79
CA TYR A 42 -4.49 15.78 -16.31
C TYR A 42 -3.68 16.43 -17.46
N GLU A 43 -3.99 16.13 -18.71
CA GLU A 43 -3.28 16.68 -19.86
C GLU A 43 -3.57 18.17 -20.05
N ASN A 44 -2.59 18.91 -20.54
CA ASN A 44 -2.67 20.34 -20.85
C ASN A 44 -3.16 21.25 -19.68
N LYS A 45 -2.89 20.84 -18.45
CA LYS A 45 -3.22 21.62 -17.25
C LYS A 45 -1.97 21.84 -16.40
N LYS A 46 -1.94 22.97 -15.72
CA LYS A 46 -0.97 23.17 -14.64
C LYS A 46 -1.42 22.31 -13.45
N LEU A 47 -0.68 21.27 -13.18
CA LEU A 47 -0.97 20.35 -12.08
C LEU A 47 -0.28 20.82 -10.79
N ASN A 48 -0.90 20.53 -9.66
CA ASN A 48 -0.20 20.56 -8.38
C ASN A 48 0.55 19.24 -8.16
N TRP A 49 1.46 19.19 -7.18
CA TRP A 49 2.30 18.03 -6.89
C TRP A 49 1.50 16.72 -6.71
N ALA A 50 0.36 16.76 -6.01
CA ALA A 50 -0.47 15.58 -5.80
C ALA A 50 -1.10 15.07 -7.10
N GLN A 51 -1.53 15.98 -7.98
CA GLN A 51 -2.07 15.63 -9.30
C GLN A 51 -0.99 15.05 -10.21
N GLU A 52 0.23 15.57 -10.16
CA GLU A 52 1.38 15.00 -10.90
C GLU A 52 1.70 13.59 -10.42
N MET A 53 1.74 13.36 -9.10
CA MET A 53 1.93 12.03 -8.53
C MET A 53 0.85 11.05 -8.99
N TYR A 54 -0.42 11.45 -8.98
CA TYR A 54 -1.52 10.60 -9.45
C TYR A 54 -1.44 10.31 -10.95
N ALA A 55 -1.16 11.32 -11.77
CA ALA A 55 -1.02 11.14 -13.21
C ALA A 55 0.14 10.20 -13.56
N TYR A 56 1.22 10.23 -12.79
CA TYR A 56 2.37 9.35 -12.97
C TYR A 56 2.12 7.94 -12.42
N ALA A 57 1.65 7.83 -11.18
CA ALA A 57 1.58 6.57 -10.47
C ALA A 57 0.41 5.67 -10.92
N MET A 58 -0.79 6.25 -11.14
CA MET A 58 -1.98 5.46 -11.41
C MET A 58 -1.89 4.54 -12.63
N PRO A 59 -1.38 4.98 -13.80
CA PRO A 59 -1.21 4.08 -14.95
C PRO A 59 -0.24 2.93 -14.70
N ARG A 60 0.70 3.12 -13.77
CA ARG A 60 1.79 2.16 -13.48
C ARG A 60 1.44 1.16 -12.38
N GLN A 61 0.36 1.38 -11.65
CA GLN A 61 0.06 0.59 -10.45
C GLN A 61 -0.18 -0.91 -10.69
N TYR A 62 -0.58 -1.32 -11.88
CA TYR A 62 -0.66 -2.74 -12.21
C TYR A 62 0.72 -3.33 -12.53
N THR A 63 1.48 -2.66 -13.39
CA THR A 63 2.81 -3.13 -13.81
C THR A 63 3.79 -3.17 -12.66
N MET A 64 3.76 -2.20 -11.76
CA MET A 64 4.61 -2.19 -10.57
C MET A 64 4.36 -3.40 -9.64
N LEU A 65 3.12 -3.93 -9.58
CA LEU A 65 2.81 -5.12 -8.80
C LEU A 65 3.15 -6.42 -9.55
N THR A 66 3.09 -6.43 -10.87
CA THR A 66 3.30 -7.66 -11.65
C THR A 66 4.74 -7.84 -12.12
N GLU A 67 5.50 -6.78 -12.26
CA GLU A 67 6.90 -6.79 -12.74
C GLU A 67 7.93 -6.78 -11.61
N CYS A 68 7.59 -6.32 -10.41
CA CYS A 68 8.50 -6.40 -9.28
C CYS A 68 8.81 -7.86 -8.91
N PRO A 69 9.98 -8.17 -8.35
CA PRO A 69 10.34 -9.54 -7.92
C PRO A 69 9.35 -10.12 -6.93
N TYR A 70 8.98 -9.39 -5.91
CA TYR A 70 8.10 -9.84 -4.84
C TYR A 70 6.97 -8.85 -4.57
N VAL A 71 5.78 -9.39 -4.26
CA VAL A 71 4.69 -8.62 -3.65
C VAL A 71 4.39 -9.21 -2.29
N ILE A 72 4.43 -8.37 -1.26
CA ILE A 72 4.01 -8.72 0.09
C ILE A 72 2.60 -8.18 0.32
N ILE A 73 1.69 -9.04 0.75
CA ILE A 73 0.33 -8.71 1.14
C ILE A 73 0.21 -8.91 2.65
N PRO A 74 0.30 -7.85 3.46
CA PRO A 74 0.12 -7.96 4.89
C PRO A 74 -1.36 -8.17 5.22
N LEU A 75 -1.64 -9.13 6.08
CA LEU A 75 -2.98 -9.48 6.51
C LEU A 75 -3.13 -9.24 8.01
N PHE A 76 -4.29 -8.79 8.43
CA PHE A 76 -4.65 -8.65 9.83
C PHE A 76 -6.05 -9.20 10.10
N LYS A 77 -6.26 -9.72 11.30
CA LYS A 77 -7.55 -10.29 11.66
C LYS A 77 -8.50 -9.18 12.09
N CYS A 78 -9.52 -8.95 11.27
CA CYS A 78 -10.58 -7.99 11.57
C CYS A 78 -11.84 -8.35 10.78
N SER A 79 -12.92 -8.68 11.47
CA SER A 79 -14.20 -9.00 10.81
C SER A 79 -15.00 -7.77 10.38
N LYS A 80 -14.77 -6.63 11.03
CA LYS A 80 -15.43 -5.36 10.74
C LYS A 80 -14.54 -4.19 11.15
N LEU A 81 -14.24 -3.29 10.23
CA LEU A 81 -13.75 -1.96 10.53
C LEU A 81 -14.94 -1.08 10.92
N ASN A 82 -15.00 -0.68 12.18
CA ASN A 82 -15.98 0.25 12.68
C ASN A 82 -15.25 1.39 13.38
N ALA A 83 -15.34 2.59 12.81
CA ALA A 83 -14.64 3.79 13.29
C ALA A 83 -15.37 4.51 14.43
N GLU A 84 -16.45 3.93 14.97
CA GLU A 84 -17.23 4.52 16.06
C GLU A 84 -16.38 4.89 17.29
N TRP A 85 -15.38 4.04 17.56
CA TRP A 85 -14.42 4.22 18.64
C TRP A 85 -12.99 4.04 18.12
N VAL A 86 -12.08 4.91 18.53
CA VAL A 86 -10.67 4.83 18.14
C VAL A 86 -10.07 3.44 18.41
N SER A 87 -10.43 2.80 19.52
CA SER A 87 -9.96 1.46 19.87
C SER A 87 -10.36 0.38 18.85
N LYS A 88 -11.43 0.57 18.08
CA LYS A 88 -11.85 -0.37 17.02
C LYS A 88 -10.98 -0.27 15.78
N LEU A 89 -10.15 0.76 15.67
CA LEU A 89 -9.15 0.92 14.63
C LEU A 89 -7.84 0.20 14.94
N ASN A 90 -7.64 -0.26 16.18
CA ASN A 90 -6.38 -0.86 16.63
C ASN A 90 -5.86 -2.02 15.76
N PRO A 91 -6.70 -2.93 15.21
CA PRO A 91 -6.20 -3.95 14.29
C PRO A 91 -5.59 -3.34 13.03
N LEU A 92 -6.20 -2.29 12.47
CA LEU A 92 -5.71 -1.57 11.30
C LEU A 92 -4.42 -0.81 11.61
N THR A 93 -4.37 -0.09 12.76
CA THR A 93 -3.14 0.64 13.16
C THR A 93 -1.98 -0.32 13.40
N THR A 94 -2.25 -1.48 14.01
CA THR A 94 -1.25 -2.54 14.19
C THR A 94 -0.61 -2.97 12.87
N VAL A 95 -1.42 -3.24 11.84
CA VAL A 95 -0.87 -3.69 10.55
C VAL A 95 -0.13 -2.57 9.83
N TRP A 96 -0.54 -1.30 9.99
CA TRP A 96 0.21 -0.17 9.43
C TRP A 96 1.59 0.00 10.09
N CYS A 97 1.73 -0.24 11.38
CA CYS A 97 3.05 -0.33 12.02
C CYS A 97 3.93 -1.44 11.43
N VAL A 98 3.33 -2.55 11.03
CA VAL A 98 4.05 -3.64 10.34
C VAL A 98 4.44 -3.21 8.94
N VAL A 99 3.56 -2.56 8.19
CA VAL A 99 3.82 -2.02 6.85
C VAL A 99 4.99 -1.05 6.89
N GLU A 100 4.99 -0.09 7.82
CA GLU A 100 6.08 0.86 7.99
C GLU A 100 7.42 0.16 8.25
N ASN A 101 7.44 -0.84 9.15
CA ASN A 101 8.65 -1.61 9.41
C ASN A 101 9.16 -2.37 8.17
N ILE A 102 8.25 -2.87 7.30
CA ILE A 102 8.63 -3.51 6.03
C ILE A 102 9.30 -2.49 5.11
N MET A 103 8.69 -1.30 4.96
CA MET A 103 9.22 -0.25 4.09
C MET A 103 10.58 0.26 4.56
N LEU A 104 10.75 0.52 5.87
CA LEU A 104 12.02 0.92 6.47
C LEU A 104 13.09 -0.17 6.31
N SER A 105 12.72 -1.43 6.51
CA SER A 105 13.64 -2.55 6.30
C SER A 105 14.06 -2.68 4.84
N ALA A 106 13.15 -2.49 3.89
CA ALA A 106 13.47 -2.51 2.46
C ALA A 106 14.52 -1.44 2.12
N ILE A 107 14.34 -0.20 2.59
CA ILE A 107 15.31 0.88 2.40
C ILE A 107 16.67 0.54 3.01
N ASN A 108 16.69 -0.04 4.22
CA ASN A 108 17.94 -0.43 4.89
C ASN A 108 18.70 -1.53 4.11
N GLU A 109 18.01 -2.34 3.33
CA GLU A 109 18.57 -3.39 2.46
C GLU A 109 18.78 -2.91 1.00
N GLU A 110 18.77 -1.60 0.78
CA GLU A 110 18.92 -0.96 -0.55
C GLU A 110 17.86 -1.39 -1.57
N LEU A 111 16.68 -1.81 -1.08
CA LEU A 111 15.53 -2.18 -1.92
C LEU A 111 14.57 -1.00 -2.09
N GLY A 112 13.99 -0.91 -3.27
CA GLY A 112 12.85 -0.05 -3.53
C GLY A 112 11.54 -0.74 -3.17
N TYR A 113 10.54 0.04 -2.83
CA TYR A 113 9.18 -0.45 -2.63
C TYR A 113 8.15 0.45 -3.33
N SER A 114 7.01 -0.14 -3.64
CA SER A 114 5.85 0.59 -4.14
C SER A 114 4.60 0.07 -3.45
N LEU A 115 3.73 0.98 -3.03
CA LEU A 115 2.56 0.66 -2.22
C LEU A 115 1.28 0.95 -3.01
N ARG A 116 0.37 -0.03 -3.06
CA ARG A 116 -0.98 0.13 -3.58
C ARG A 116 -2.01 -0.10 -2.47
N ILE A 117 -2.86 0.90 -2.25
CA ILE A 117 -4.07 0.75 -1.43
C ILE A 117 -5.18 0.22 -2.33
N PRO A 118 -5.85 -0.90 -1.97
CA PRO A 118 -6.94 -1.46 -2.76
C PRO A 118 -8.10 -0.47 -2.93
N LEU A 119 -8.64 -0.38 -4.13
CA LEU A 119 -9.78 0.47 -4.45
C LEU A 119 -11.06 -0.35 -4.64
N ASN A 120 -12.18 0.18 -4.16
CA ASN A 120 -13.51 -0.45 -4.32
C ASN A 120 -13.51 -1.92 -3.87
N ARG A 121 -13.87 -2.82 -4.81
CA ARG A 121 -13.96 -4.27 -4.56
C ARG A 121 -12.62 -5.01 -4.72
N GLU A 122 -11.54 -4.30 -5.01
CA GLU A 122 -10.24 -4.92 -5.26
C GLU A 122 -9.75 -5.74 -4.07
N HIS A 123 -9.94 -5.22 -2.85
CA HIS A 123 -9.62 -5.91 -1.62
C HIS A 123 -10.25 -7.31 -1.58
N ASP A 124 -11.56 -7.40 -1.75
CA ASP A 124 -12.29 -8.68 -1.66
C ASP A 124 -11.88 -9.63 -2.79
N VAL A 125 -11.76 -9.12 -4.03
CA VAL A 125 -11.37 -9.94 -5.19
C VAL A 125 -9.98 -10.56 -5.01
N VAL A 126 -9.01 -9.80 -4.48
CA VAL A 126 -7.65 -10.31 -4.25
C VAL A 126 -7.67 -11.36 -3.14
N LEU A 127 -8.32 -11.08 -2.02
CA LEU A 127 -8.37 -12.02 -0.89
C LEU A 127 -9.09 -13.33 -1.26
N ASP A 128 -10.20 -13.25 -2.00
CA ASP A 128 -10.94 -14.43 -2.49
C ASP A 128 -10.07 -15.29 -3.41
N LYS A 129 -9.36 -14.67 -4.35
CA LYS A 129 -8.46 -15.39 -5.28
C LYS A 129 -7.28 -16.06 -4.58
N LEU A 130 -6.80 -15.48 -3.50
CA LEU A 130 -5.72 -16.03 -2.69
C LEU A 130 -6.19 -16.99 -1.61
N GLY A 131 -7.50 -17.28 -1.55
CA GLY A 131 -8.08 -18.23 -0.59
C GLY A 131 -7.99 -17.75 0.86
N VAL A 132 -7.94 -16.44 1.08
CA VAL A 132 -7.83 -15.88 2.43
C VAL A 132 -9.13 -16.12 3.20
N PRO A 133 -9.08 -16.70 4.42
CA PRO A 133 -10.27 -16.97 5.20
C PRO A 133 -11.03 -15.70 5.58
N LYS A 134 -12.35 -15.80 5.74
CA LYS A 134 -13.17 -14.68 6.23
C LYS A 134 -12.67 -14.17 7.58
N GLY A 135 -12.76 -12.88 7.78
CA GLY A 135 -12.29 -12.21 9.00
C GLY A 135 -10.82 -11.73 8.92
N TRP A 136 -10.17 -11.94 7.79
CA TRP A 136 -8.87 -11.34 7.49
C TRP A 136 -9.03 -10.23 6.46
N MET A 137 -8.22 -9.19 6.61
CA MET A 137 -8.22 -8.01 5.74
C MET A 137 -6.78 -7.62 5.40
N THR A 138 -6.60 -6.86 4.33
CA THR A 138 -5.31 -6.25 3.96
C THR A 138 -5.44 -4.74 3.82
N PRO A 139 -4.49 -3.93 4.32
CA PRO A 139 -4.52 -2.49 4.12
C PRO A 139 -3.94 -2.10 2.76
N CYS A 140 -3.01 -2.88 2.22
CA CYS A 140 -2.26 -2.55 1.01
C CYS A 140 -1.57 -3.76 0.41
N PHE A 141 -1.04 -3.57 -0.80
CA PHE A 141 -0.12 -4.47 -1.50
C PHE A 141 1.22 -3.76 -1.64
N ILE A 142 2.32 -4.43 -1.32
CA ILE A 142 3.66 -3.86 -1.32
C ILE A 142 4.51 -4.60 -2.35
N GLY A 143 4.81 -3.95 -3.48
CA GLY A 143 5.81 -4.43 -4.43
C GLY A 143 7.21 -4.10 -3.92
N ILE A 144 8.14 -5.06 -3.97
CA ILE A 144 9.53 -4.90 -3.52
C ILE A 144 10.48 -5.41 -4.60
N GLY A 145 11.56 -4.68 -4.82
CA GLY A 145 12.63 -5.04 -5.75
C GLY A 145 13.77 -4.05 -5.70
N TYR A 146 14.78 -4.27 -6.51
CA TYR A 146 15.84 -3.28 -6.68
C TYR A 146 15.32 -2.08 -7.48
N PRO A 147 15.60 -0.83 -7.04
CA PRO A 147 15.23 0.36 -7.80
C PRO A 147 15.98 0.40 -9.13
N LYS A 148 15.34 0.95 -10.16
CA LYS A 148 15.99 1.22 -11.43
C LYS A 148 16.85 2.48 -11.29
N GLU A 149 18.03 2.49 -11.89
CA GLU A 149 18.96 3.62 -11.81
C GLU A 149 18.40 4.91 -12.43
N ASP A 150 17.54 4.78 -13.44
CA ASP A 150 16.95 5.88 -14.21
C ASP A 150 15.48 6.18 -13.84
N GLU A 151 14.99 5.63 -12.71
CA GLU A 151 13.60 5.85 -12.30
C GLU A 151 13.39 7.32 -11.89
N ARG A 152 12.32 7.91 -12.42
CA ARG A 152 11.95 9.29 -12.08
C ARG A 152 11.49 9.36 -10.62
N VAL A 153 12.25 10.10 -9.82
CA VAL A 153 11.81 10.48 -8.46
C VAL A 153 10.92 11.70 -8.59
N LEU A 154 9.67 11.58 -8.16
CA LEU A 154 8.75 12.71 -8.12
C LEU A 154 9.08 13.60 -6.92
N GLU A 155 8.92 14.92 -7.14
CA GLU A 155 9.06 15.88 -6.06
C GLU A 155 8.07 15.56 -4.93
N GLN A 156 8.57 15.49 -3.71
CA GLN A 156 7.76 15.26 -2.51
C GLN A 156 7.43 16.62 -1.88
N TYR A 157 6.29 16.67 -1.19
CA TYR A 157 5.97 17.82 -0.36
C TYR A 157 6.96 17.89 0.80
N ASP A 158 7.74 18.96 0.84
CA ASP A 158 8.67 19.21 1.93
C ASP A 158 7.89 19.73 3.15
N SER A 159 7.85 18.94 4.21
CA SER A 159 7.17 19.25 5.45
C SER A 159 8.21 19.39 6.56
N THR A 160 8.38 20.60 7.07
CA THR A 160 9.17 20.83 8.27
C THR A 160 8.33 20.54 9.53
N PRO A 161 8.96 20.25 10.69
CA PRO A 161 8.24 20.09 11.96
C PRO A 161 7.50 21.36 12.40
N ASP A 162 7.91 22.51 11.87
CA ASP A 162 7.35 23.81 12.25
C ASP A 162 5.85 23.87 11.92
N GLY A 163 5.04 24.25 12.87
CA GLY A 163 3.59 24.26 12.74
C GLY A 163 2.89 22.91 12.94
N HIS A 164 3.66 21.83 13.16
CA HIS A 164 3.13 20.50 13.47
C HIS A 164 3.34 20.10 14.94
N ILE A 165 4.19 20.83 15.66
CA ILE A 165 4.50 20.57 17.07
C ILE A 165 3.93 21.68 17.92
N HIS A 166 3.10 21.33 18.87
CA HIS A 166 2.51 22.24 19.87
C HIS A 166 2.91 21.81 21.25
N GLU A 167 3.54 22.70 22.01
CA GLU A 167 3.99 22.41 23.39
C GLU A 167 2.86 22.68 24.39
N GLY A 168 2.45 21.63 25.11
CA GLY A 168 1.50 21.70 26.20
C GLY A 168 0.03 21.79 25.77
N LYS A 169 -0.30 22.53 24.73
CA LYS A 169 -1.67 22.69 24.19
C LYS A 169 -1.63 23.10 22.72
N TRP A 170 -2.72 22.88 22.03
CA TRP A 170 -2.94 23.31 20.66
C TRP A 170 -2.97 24.85 20.57
#